data_9829340240c0625177fd2526369b359f
#
_entry.id   9829340240c0625177fd2526369b359f
#
_cell.length_a   1.000
_cell.length_b   1.000
_cell.length_c   1.000
_cell.angle_alpha   90.00
_cell.angle_beta   90.00
_cell.angle_gamma   90.00
#
_symmetry.space_group_name_H-M   'P 1'
#
loop_
_entity.id
_entity.type
_entity.pdbx_description
1 polymer ?
#
loop_
_entity_poly.entity_id
_entity_poly.type
_entity_poly.pdbx_seq_one_letter_code
_entity_poly.pdbx_strand_id
1 'polypeptide(L)'
;MWIEEQKNGKVKYCDRVKDISGKLRKITVTMDKKSKKNEDIAREILRNKAQDLKYVIDNNITFFEGLDIVFEKHYKNARVNTRHNNQSIINLIKKKGYDIKLNLINARYLKDVIEQSTTSDKYYNEVLKRVRVYIRLLYKFDYLKDVNFLDKMDLKKVEAKKDNRYLEQDEIDMILDELDHNIRYRNLVEFLINTGLRISECLALTFDDVEGDILTIDKSLNRNREIDLTKTDTSNRRISLNKRCLEIIESQRTISNNFSITLSDFHNKNNIIFFNTVGSYWIKENVSRYLREHTTIKFTLHMLRHTHASLCIDKGIDVELISKRLGHKNSRVTREIYIHKTNKQQELEFESFRNIQF
;
A
#
# COMPACT_ATOMS: atom_id res chain seq x y z
N MET A 1 -28.61 -28.69 -32.40
CA MET A 1 -30.01 -28.62 -31.93
C MET A 1 -30.67 -30.00 -32.14
N TRP A 2 -31.44 -30.53 -31.15
CA TRP A 2 -32.27 -31.73 -31.25
C TRP A 2 -33.63 -31.46 -30.60
N ILE A 3 -34.58 -32.38 -30.82
CA ILE A 3 -35.99 -32.23 -30.40
C ILE A 3 -36.35 -33.34 -29.43
N GLU A 4 -37.01 -32.99 -28.34
CA GLU A 4 -37.63 -33.90 -27.37
C GLU A 4 -39.13 -33.68 -27.33
N GLU A 5 -39.93 -34.67 -27.72
CA GLU A 5 -41.40 -34.61 -27.63
C GLU A 5 -41.83 -34.89 -26.20
N GLN A 6 -42.74 -34.08 -25.65
CA GLN A 6 -43.25 -34.23 -24.30
C GLN A 6 -44.59 -34.93 -24.29
N LYS A 7 -44.90 -35.63 -23.18
CA LYS A 7 -46.17 -36.37 -23.02
C LYS A 7 -47.44 -35.50 -23.13
N ASN A 8 -47.29 -34.19 -22.97
CA ASN A 8 -48.39 -33.22 -23.09
C ASN A 8 -48.54 -32.60 -24.52
N GLY A 9 -47.94 -33.23 -25.51
CA GLY A 9 -47.99 -32.75 -26.94
C GLY A 9 -47.11 -31.56 -27.24
N LYS A 10 -46.39 -30.96 -26.29
CA LYS A 10 -45.45 -29.89 -26.50
C LYS A 10 -44.11 -30.42 -27.02
N VAL A 11 -43.39 -29.58 -27.73
CA VAL A 11 -42.12 -29.93 -28.35
C VAL A 11 -40.99 -29.08 -27.71
N LYS A 12 -39.98 -29.76 -27.17
CA LYS A 12 -38.85 -29.14 -26.57
C LYS A 12 -37.65 -29.18 -27.50
N TYR A 13 -37.20 -28.02 -27.94
CA TYR A 13 -36.00 -27.85 -28.74
C TYR A 13 -34.81 -27.67 -27.80
N CYS A 14 -33.74 -28.42 -28.00
CA CYS A 14 -32.58 -28.48 -27.16
C CYS A 14 -31.29 -28.22 -27.95
N ASP A 15 -30.31 -27.61 -27.30
CA ASP A 15 -28.97 -27.50 -27.85
C ASP A 15 -27.92 -27.60 -26.74
N ARG A 16 -26.65 -27.84 -27.08
CA ARG A 16 -25.51 -27.84 -26.17
C ARG A 16 -24.52 -26.77 -26.58
N VAL A 17 -24.21 -25.88 -25.67
CA VAL A 17 -23.30 -24.76 -25.92
C VAL A 17 -22.23 -24.80 -24.82
N LYS A 18 -20.99 -24.50 -25.20
CA LYS A 18 -19.91 -24.26 -24.19
C LYS A 18 -20.10 -22.88 -23.60
N ASP A 19 -20.19 -22.82 -22.29
CA ASP A 19 -20.13 -21.54 -21.57
C ASP A 19 -18.72 -20.96 -21.59
N ILE A 20 -18.55 -19.76 -21.00
CA ILE A 20 -17.28 -19.05 -20.94
C ILE A 20 -16.17 -19.86 -20.24
N SER A 21 -16.52 -20.81 -19.38
CA SER A 21 -15.60 -21.70 -18.68
C SER A 21 -15.23 -22.94 -19.51
N GLY A 22 -15.80 -23.08 -20.72
CA GLY A 22 -15.64 -24.26 -21.57
C GLY A 22 -16.53 -25.45 -21.21
N LYS A 23 -17.41 -25.32 -20.19
CA LYS A 23 -18.33 -26.38 -19.75
C LYS A 23 -19.55 -26.43 -20.68
N LEU A 24 -19.92 -27.66 -21.07
CA LEU A 24 -21.11 -27.88 -21.90
C LEU A 24 -22.40 -27.67 -21.06
N ARG A 25 -23.24 -26.72 -21.51
CA ARG A 25 -24.57 -26.44 -20.95
C ARG A 25 -25.67 -26.82 -21.94
N LYS A 26 -26.69 -27.47 -21.42
CA LYS A 26 -27.93 -27.76 -22.20
C LYS A 26 -28.85 -26.55 -22.12
N ILE A 27 -29.19 -25.97 -23.27
CA ILE A 27 -30.18 -24.90 -23.38
C ILE A 27 -31.44 -25.47 -24.03
N THR A 28 -32.61 -24.99 -23.62
CA THR A 28 -33.87 -25.53 -24.12
C THR A 28 -34.91 -24.43 -24.32
N VAL A 29 -35.82 -24.71 -25.24
CA VAL A 29 -37.03 -23.92 -25.50
C VAL A 29 -38.19 -24.88 -25.78
N THR A 30 -39.35 -24.61 -25.18
CA THR A 30 -40.56 -25.44 -25.36
C THR A 30 -41.57 -24.67 -26.20
N MET A 31 -42.11 -25.33 -27.22
CA MET A 31 -43.14 -24.81 -28.10
C MET A 31 -44.39 -25.70 -28.03
N ASP A 32 -45.56 -25.13 -28.30
CA ASP A 32 -46.85 -25.84 -28.17
C ASP A 32 -47.03 -26.96 -29.19
N LYS A 33 -46.44 -26.81 -30.40
CA LYS A 33 -46.52 -27.84 -31.46
C LYS A 33 -45.30 -27.80 -32.36
N LYS A 34 -45.04 -28.90 -33.03
CA LYS A 34 -44.01 -29.00 -34.07
C LYS A 34 -44.51 -28.34 -35.36
N SER A 35 -43.84 -27.28 -35.78
CA SER A 35 -44.06 -26.61 -37.09
C SER A 35 -42.77 -25.92 -37.52
N LYS A 36 -42.61 -25.72 -38.84
CA LYS A 36 -41.42 -25.06 -39.39
C LYS A 36 -41.25 -23.65 -38.80
N LYS A 37 -42.35 -22.91 -38.61
CA LYS A 37 -42.34 -21.58 -37.97
C LYS A 37 -41.87 -21.64 -36.52
N ASN A 38 -42.32 -22.61 -35.73
CA ASN A 38 -41.91 -22.77 -34.34
C ASN A 38 -40.44 -23.25 -34.23
N GLU A 39 -39.96 -24.00 -35.21
CA GLU A 39 -38.54 -24.41 -35.29
C GLU A 39 -37.63 -23.20 -35.55
N ASP A 40 -38.02 -22.31 -36.46
CA ASP A 40 -37.24 -21.09 -36.74
C ASP A 40 -37.23 -20.16 -35.54
N ILE A 41 -38.36 -19.96 -34.87
CA ILE A 41 -38.44 -19.19 -33.63
C ILE A 41 -37.57 -19.84 -32.51
N ALA A 42 -37.65 -21.16 -32.36
CA ALA A 42 -36.85 -21.88 -31.38
C ALA A 42 -35.35 -21.76 -31.66
N ARG A 43 -34.91 -21.79 -32.91
CA ARG A 43 -33.52 -21.57 -33.31
C ARG A 43 -33.05 -20.18 -32.96
N GLU A 44 -33.84 -19.16 -33.16
CA GLU A 44 -33.51 -17.77 -32.79
C GLU A 44 -33.38 -17.61 -31.26
N ILE A 45 -34.35 -18.14 -30.49
CA ILE A 45 -34.31 -18.09 -29.03
C ILE A 45 -33.12 -18.87 -28.50
N LEU A 46 -32.82 -20.07 -29.03
CA LEU A 46 -31.64 -20.85 -28.63
C LEU A 46 -30.34 -20.14 -29.01
N ARG A 47 -30.29 -19.45 -30.16
CA ARG A 47 -29.14 -18.63 -30.55
C ARG A 47 -28.90 -17.48 -29.57
N ASN A 48 -29.98 -16.78 -29.17
CA ASN A 48 -29.90 -15.71 -28.19
C ASN A 48 -29.46 -16.26 -26.81
N LYS A 49 -30.04 -17.37 -26.37
CA LYS A 49 -29.62 -18.08 -25.15
C LYS A 49 -28.18 -18.57 -25.24
N ALA A 50 -27.70 -18.98 -26.39
CA ALA A 50 -26.32 -19.39 -26.60
C ALA A 50 -25.35 -18.18 -26.54
N GLN A 51 -25.77 -17.04 -27.09
CA GLN A 51 -25.03 -15.78 -26.93
C GLN A 51 -25.01 -15.32 -25.47
N ASP A 52 -26.16 -15.36 -24.79
CA ASP A 52 -26.25 -15.04 -23.37
C ASP A 52 -25.31 -15.94 -22.54
N LEU A 53 -25.19 -17.23 -22.85
CA LEU A 53 -24.30 -18.17 -22.18
C LEU A 53 -22.81 -17.90 -22.47
N LYS A 54 -22.47 -17.32 -23.59
CA LYS A 54 -21.10 -16.83 -23.83
C LYS A 54 -20.76 -15.61 -22.98
N TYR A 55 -21.77 -14.92 -22.49
CA TYR A 55 -21.65 -13.73 -21.63
C TYR A 55 -22.26 -13.93 -20.23
N VAL A 56 -22.86 -15.10 -19.94
CA VAL A 56 -23.39 -15.40 -18.60
C VAL A 56 -22.22 -15.59 -17.66
N ILE A 57 -22.08 -14.63 -16.79
CA ILE A 57 -21.41 -14.70 -15.52
C ILE A 57 -21.68 -16.07 -14.91
N ASP A 58 -20.63 -16.81 -14.57
CA ASP A 58 -20.77 -18.05 -13.81
C ASP A 58 -21.38 -17.67 -12.45
N ASN A 59 -22.71 -17.78 -12.33
CA ASN A 59 -23.45 -17.47 -11.10
C ASN A 59 -23.08 -18.39 -9.93
N ASN A 60 -22.12 -19.29 -10.13
CA ASN A 60 -21.69 -20.28 -9.15
C ASN A 60 -20.39 -19.92 -8.42
N ILE A 61 -19.67 -18.87 -8.86
CA ILE A 61 -18.44 -18.49 -8.15
C ILE A 61 -18.77 -17.92 -6.77
N THR A 62 -17.88 -18.20 -5.84
CA THR A 62 -17.96 -17.66 -4.48
C THR A 62 -17.29 -16.29 -4.39
N PHE A 63 -17.51 -15.61 -3.27
CA PHE A 63 -16.86 -14.34 -3.01
C PHE A 63 -15.34 -14.49 -2.93
N PHE A 64 -14.86 -15.56 -2.29
CA PHE A 64 -13.43 -15.80 -2.16
C PHE A 64 -12.75 -16.09 -3.50
N GLU A 65 -13.42 -16.85 -4.37
CA GLU A 65 -12.99 -17.04 -5.76
C GLU A 65 -12.98 -15.70 -6.54
N GLY A 66 -14.00 -14.87 -6.32
CA GLY A 66 -14.05 -13.51 -6.86
C GLY A 66 -12.87 -12.64 -6.44
N LEU A 67 -12.46 -12.72 -5.17
CA LEU A 67 -11.26 -12.00 -4.69
C LEU A 67 -9.97 -12.49 -5.37
N ASP A 68 -9.84 -13.80 -5.62
CA ASP A 68 -8.70 -14.36 -6.37
C ASP A 68 -8.69 -13.86 -7.82
N ILE A 69 -9.85 -13.83 -8.46
CA ILE A 69 -9.99 -13.29 -9.83
C ILE A 69 -9.56 -11.82 -9.87
N VAL A 70 -9.99 -11.00 -8.89
CA VAL A 70 -9.56 -9.60 -8.79
C VAL A 70 -8.05 -9.50 -8.63
N PHE A 71 -7.47 -10.33 -7.78
CA PHE A 71 -6.02 -10.34 -7.57
C PHE A 71 -5.28 -10.70 -8.86
N GLU A 72 -5.63 -11.81 -9.50
CA GLU A 72 -4.97 -12.29 -10.71
C GLU A 72 -5.13 -11.32 -11.89
N LYS A 73 -6.31 -10.78 -12.12
CA LYS A 73 -6.58 -9.90 -13.26
C LYS A 73 -6.07 -8.46 -13.07
N HIS A 74 -6.02 -7.96 -11.83
CA HIS A 74 -5.75 -6.54 -11.59
C HIS A 74 -4.48 -6.27 -10.77
N TYR A 75 -4.14 -7.12 -9.80
CA TYR A 75 -3.02 -6.86 -8.90
C TYR A 75 -1.78 -7.71 -9.12
N LYS A 76 -1.87 -8.80 -9.90
CA LYS A 76 -0.73 -9.71 -10.16
C LYS A 76 0.51 -8.98 -10.66
N ASN A 77 0.32 -8.05 -11.59
CA ASN A 77 1.38 -7.25 -12.21
C ASN A 77 1.54 -5.86 -11.59
N ALA A 78 0.85 -5.59 -10.47
CA ALA A 78 1.02 -4.35 -9.75
C ALA A 78 2.38 -4.30 -9.04
N ARG A 79 2.84 -3.09 -8.69
CA ARG A 79 4.07 -2.91 -7.91
C ARG A 79 4.04 -3.76 -6.63
N VAL A 80 5.20 -4.27 -6.22
CA VAL A 80 5.38 -5.21 -5.11
C VAL A 80 4.59 -4.80 -3.86
N ASN A 81 4.73 -3.57 -3.39
CA ASN A 81 4.03 -3.10 -2.20
C ASN A 81 2.50 -3.05 -2.37
N THR A 82 2.02 -2.70 -3.57
CA THR A 82 0.57 -2.68 -3.88
C THR A 82 0.02 -4.09 -3.90
N ARG A 83 0.72 -5.02 -4.55
CA ARG A 83 0.38 -6.44 -4.59
C ARG A 83 0.33 -7.04 -3.19
N HIS A 84 1.37 -6.87 -2.39
CA HIS A 84 1.42 -7.34 -1.00
C HIS A 84 0.28 -6.80 -0.13
N ASN A 85 0.00 -5.51 -0.20
CA ASN A 85 -1.07 -4.91 0.61
C ASN A 85 -2.45 -5.46 0.23
N ASN A 86 -2.74 -5.64 -1.06
CA ASN A 86 -4.01 -6.21 -1.50
C ASN A 86 -4.10 -7.70 -1.14
N GLN A 87 -3.03 -8.48 -1.34
CA GLN A 87 -2.99 -9.88 -0.94
C GLN A 87 -3.22 -10.06 0.57
N SER A 88 -2.60 -9.21 1.39
CA SER A 88 -2.78 -9.25 2.86
C SER A 88 -4.23 -9.00 3.27
N ILE A 89 -4.93 -8.06 2.63
CA ILE A 89 -6.34 -7.77 2.90
C ILE A 89 -7.22 -8.93 2.41
N ILE A 90 -6.96 -9.48 1.23
CA ILE A 90 -7.69 -10.64 0.71
C ILE A 90 -7.53 -11.83 1.65
N ASN A 91 -6.30 -12.13 2.07
CA ASN A 91 -6.02 -13.21 3.00
C ASN A 91 -6.70 -13.00 4.37
N LEU A 92 -6.73 -11.76 4.86
CA LEU A 92 -7.41 -11.40 6.10
C LEU A 92 -8.92 -11.66 6.00
N ILE A 93 -9.56 -11.22 4.91
CA ILE A 93 -10.99 -11.45 4.64
C ILE A 93 -11.28 -12.95 4.56
N LYS A 94 -10.47 -13.72 3.84
CA LYS A 94 -10.64 -15.16 3.71
C LYS A 94 -10.44 -15.91 5.04
N LYS A 95 -9.52 -15.45 5.87
CA LYS A 95 -9.23 -16.07 7.17
C LYS A 95 -10.34 -15.83 8.21
N LYS A 96 -10.97 -14.67 8.18
CA LYS A 96 -11.92 -14.21 9.21
C LYS A 96 -13.37 -14.27 8.76
N GLY A 97 -13.63 -14.13 7.47
CA GLY A 97 -14.95 -14.22 6.89
C GLY A 97 -15.39 -15.67 6.62
N TYR A 98 -16.62 -15.80 6.20
CA TYR A 98 -17.17 -17.04 5.65
C TYR A 98 -17.50 -16.85 4.18
N ASP A 99 -17.35 -17.89 3.38
CA ASP A 99 -17.55 -17.81 1.94
C ASP A 99 -19.02 -17.97 1.56
N ILE A 100 -19.48 -17.17 0.64
CA ILE A 100 -20.84 -17.25 0.07
C ILE A 100 -20.78 -17.14 -1.46
N LYS A 101 -21.86 -17.52 -2.13
CA LYS A 101 -21.98 -17.27 -3.57
C LYS A 101 -21.92 -15.78 -3.86
N LEU A 102 -21.19 -15.39 -4.89
CA LEU A 102 -20.95 -14.00 -5.23
C LEU A 102 -22.24 -13.21 -5.52
N ASN A 103 -23.26 -13.85 -6.08
CA ASN A 103 -24.56 -13.26 -6.34
C ASN A 103 -25.43 -13.02 -5.08
N LEU A 104 -25.02 -13.54 -3.92
CA LEU A 104 -25.70 -13.34 -2.62
C LEU A 104 -25.05 -12.24 -1.78
N ILE A 105 -23.94 -11.66 -2.25
CA ILE A 105 -23.27 -10.57 -1.55
C ILE A 105 -24.22 -9.38 -1.38
N ASN A 106 -24.19 -8.82 -0.20
CA ASN A 106 -24.93 -7.62 0.16
C ASN A 106 -24.16 -6.79 1.20
N ALA A 107 -24.64 -5.58 1.49
CA ALA A 107 -24.01 -4.67 2.43
C ALA A 107 -23.84 -5.26 3.83
N ARG A 108 -24.84 -6.01 4.33
CA ARG A 108 -24.80 -6.63 5.66
C ARG A 108 -23.66 -7.65 5.76
N TYR A 109 -23.59 -8.56 4.80
CA TYR A 109 -22.52 -9.56 4.73
C TYR A 109 -21.13 -8.92 4.73
N LEU A 110 -20.92 -7.93 3.87
CA LEU A 110 -19.61 -7.27 3.77
C LEU A 110 -19.24 -6.50 5.06
N LYS A 111 -20.22 -5.85 5.71
CA LYS A 111 -19.99 -5.19 7.01
C LYS A 111 -19.57 -6.21 8.06
N ASP A 112 -20.28 -7.32 8.18
CA ASP A 112 -19.97 -8.39 9.15
C ASP A 112 -18.56 -8.96 8.93
N VAL A 113 -18.20 -9.27 7.68
CA VAL A 113 -16.86 -9.78 7.33
C VAL A 113 -15.76 -8.77 7.66
N ILE A 114 -15.97 -7.50 7.34
CA ILE A 114 -14.97 -6.45 7.61
C ILE A 114 -14.84 -6.22 9.12
N GLU A 115 -15.94 -6.19 9.87
CA GLU A 115 -15.92 -6.02 11.33
C GLU A 115 -15.20 -7.16 12.05
N GLN A 116 -15.44 -8.39 11.63
CA GLN A 116 -14.71 -9.55 12.17
C GLN A 116 -13.22 -9.55 11.80
N SER A 117 -12.86 -8.86 10.72
CA SER A 117 -11.50 -8.80 10.19
C SER A 117 -10.67 -7.63 10.74
N THR A 118 -11.30 -6.68 11.45
CA THR A 118 -10.63 -5.43 11.83
C THR A 118 -10.74 -5.17 13.34
N THR A 119 -9.70 -4.52 13.89
CA THR A 119 -9.57 -4.25 15.33
C THR A 119 -9.78 -2.78 15.68
N SER A 120 -9.95 -1.91 14.69
CA SER A 120 -10.17 -0.48 14.89
C SER A 120 -10.97 0.13 13.74
N ASP A 121 -11.69 1.23 14.01
CA ASP A 121 -12.48 1.94 13.00
C ASP A 121 -11.62 2.52 11.87
N LYS A 122 -10.41 2.95 12.18
CA LYS A 122 -9.44 3.40 11.16
C LYS A 122 -9.10 2.26 10.20
N TYR A 123 -8.81 1.08 10.74
CA TYR A 123 -8.47 -0.10 9.93
C TYR A 123 -9.71 -0.63 9.19
N TYR A 124 -10.89 -0.62 9.82
CA TYR A 124 -12.16 -0.90 9.16
C TYR A 124 -12.33 -0.04 7.90
N ASN A 125 -12.12 1.27 8.00
CA ASN A 125 -12.24 2.19 6.87
C ASN A 125 -11.24 1.88 5.75
N GLU A 126 -10.01 1.48 6.07
CA GLU A 126 -9.01 1.09 5.07
C GLU A 126 -9.41 -0.20 4.34
N VAL A 127 -9.88 -1.23 5.08
CA VAL A 127 -10.35 -2.48 4.49
C VAL A 127 -11.61 -2.23 3.65
N LEU A 128 -12.57 -1.44 4.15
CA LEU A 128 -13.79 -1.08 3.42
C LEU A 128 -13.48 -0.38 2.08
N LYS A 129 -12.56 0.59 2.07
CA LYS A 129 -12.13 1.25 0.83
C LYS A 129 -11.60 0.24 -0.19
N ARG A 130 -10.82 -0.76 0.25
CA ARG A 130 -10.28 -1.81 -0.62
C ARG A 130 -11.36 -2.75 -1.11
N VAL A 131 -12.23 -3.22 -0.21
CA VAL A 131 -13.36 -4.09 -0.57
C VAL A 131 -14.27 -3.42 -1.60
N ARG A 132 -14.57 -2.13 -1.44
CA ARG A 132 -15.33 -1.37 -2.45
C ARG A 132 -14.67 -1.41 -3.84
N VAL A 133 -13.33 -1.29 -3.88
CA VAL A 133 -12.59 -1.41 -5.15
C VAL A 133 -12.70 -2.83 -5.71
N TYR A 134 -12.57 -3.87 -4.88
CA TYR A 134 -12.70 -5.27 -5.35
C TYR A 134 -14.08 -5.57 -5.92
N ILE A 135 -15.13 -5.13 -5.23
CA ILE A 135 -16.52 -5.31 -5.71
C ILE A 135 -16.75 -4.56 -7.02
N ARG A 136 -16.26 -3.32 -7.15
CA ARG A 136 -16.35 -2.57 -8.42
C ARG A 136 -15.56 -3.22 -9.56
N LEU A 137 -14.42 -3.85 -9.26
CA LEU A 137 -13.65 -4.61 -10.26
C LEU A 137 -14.40 -5.88 -10.67
N LEU A 138 -15.03 -6.59 -9.75
CA LEU A 138 -15.88 -7.74 -10.06
C LEU A 138 -17.07 -7.34 -10.94
N TYR A 139 -17.69 -6.19 -10.67
CA TYR A 139 -18.72 -5.62 -11.54
C TYR A 139 -18.16 -5.26 -12.92
N LYS A 140 -17.00 -4.60 -12.99
CA LYS A 140 -16.32 -4.24 -14.25
C LYS A 140 -15.92 -5.48 -15.07
N PHE A 141 -15.67 -6.61 -14.41
CA PHE A 141 -15.34 -7.88 -15.05
C PHE A 141 -16.59 -8.73 -15.35
N ASP A 142 -17.78 -8.17 -15.21
CA ASP A 142 -19.09 -8.81 -15.44
C ASP A 142 -19.39 -10.00 -14.52
N TYR A 143 -18.78 -10.09 -13.33
CA TYR A 143 -19.09 -11.09 -12.30
C TYR A 143 -20.23 -10.68 -11.38
N LEU A 144 -20.62 -9.41 -11.35
CA LEU A 144 -21.75 -8.86 -10.60
C LEU A 144 -22.65 -8.05 -11.51
N LYS A 145 -23.96 -8.11 -11.26
CA LYS A 145 -24.97 -7.39 -12.04
C LYS A 145 -25.15 -5.94 -11.61
N ASP A 146 -24.94 -5.67 -10.33
CA ASP A 146 -24.99 -4.32 -9.76
C ASP A 146 -24.12 -4.21 -8.51
N VAL A 147 -23.88 -3.00 -8.04
CA VAL A 147 -23.10 -2.69 -6.86
C VAL A 147 -23.76 -1.63 -5.96
N ASN A 148 -25.06 -1.41 -6.13
CA ASN A 148 -25.83 -0.36 -5.41
C ASN A 148 -25.81 -0.54 -3.89
N PHE A 149 -25.62 -1.77 -3.41
CA PHE A 149 -25.49 -2.05 -1.98
C PHE A 149 -24.25 -1.42 -1.35
N LEU A 150 -23.23 -1.02 -2.13
CA LEU A 150 -22.07 -0.32 -1.60
C LEU A 150 -22.42 1.08 -1.06
N ASP A 151 -23.48 1.70 -1.54
CA ASP A 151 -23.93 3.02 -1.07
C ASP A 151 -24.49 2.97 0.36
N LYS A 152 -24.85 1.77 0.84
CA LYS A 152 -25.28 1.52 2.23
C LYS A 152 -24.14 1.26 3.21
N MET A 153 -22.89 1.39 2.76
CA MET A 153 -21.69 1.07 3.55
C MET A 153 -20.89 2.34 3.85
N ASP A 154 -21.26 3.07 4.89
CA ASP A 154 -20.57 4.29 5.27
C ASP A 154 -19.22 4.03 5.96
N LEU A 155 -18.32 4.99 5.83
CA LEU A 155 -17.10 5.01 6.62
C LEU A 155 -17.46 5.37 8.08
N LYS A 156 -16.83 4.69 9.02
CA LYS A 156 -16.94 5.05 10.44
C LYS A 156 -16.27 6.39 10.70
N LYS A 157 -16.86 7.18 11.58
CA LYS A 157 -16.24 8.43 12.02
C LYS A 157 -14.99 8.11 12.82
N VAL A 158 -13.85 8.56 12.34
CA VAL A 158 -12.56 8.42 13.02
C VAL A 158 -12.04 9.83 13.28
N GLU A 159 -11.83 10.14 14.53
CA GLU A 159 -11.11 11.37 14.87
C GLU A 159 -9.70 11.28 14.28
N ALA A 160 -9.39 12.21 13.41
CA ALA A 160 -8.07 12.32 12.82
C ALA A 160 -7.11 12.85 13.90
N LYS A 161 -6.61 11.99 14.78
CA LYS A 161 -5.39 12.32 15.50
C LYS A 161 -4.27 12.39 14.46
N LYS A 162 -4.04 13.58 13.93
CA LYS A 162 -2.85 13.85 13.11
C LYS A 162 -1.67 13.80 14.07
N ASP A 163 -0.96 12.69 14.07
CA ASP A 163 0.31 12.58 14.77
C ASP A 163 1.39 13.26 13.91
N ASN A 164 1.41 14.59 13.96
CA ASN A 164 2.44 15.43 13.35
C ASN A 164 3.62 15.63 14.31
N ARG A 165 3.78 14.71 15.30
CA ARG A 165 4.86 14.77 16.26
C ARG A 165 6.21 14.74 15.55
N TYR A 166 7.08 15.59 15.97
CA TYR A 166 8.50 15.63 15.64
C TYR A 166 9.31 15.53 16.94
N LEU A 167 10.57 15.19 16.83
CA LEU A 167 11.48 15.13 17.97
C LEU A 167 12.04 16.53 18.25
N GLU A 168 12.09 16.90 19.52
CA GLU A 168 12.81 18.08 19.99
C GLU A 168 14.32 17.78 20.09
N GLN A 169 15.16 18.81 20.27
CA GLN A 169 16.61 18.63 20.24
C GLN A 169 17.12 17.72 21.37
N ASP A 170 16.60 17.87 22.57
CA ASP A 170 16.92 17.02 23.71
C ASP A 170 16.54 15.54 23.49
N GLU A 171 15.39 15.29 22.85
CA GLU A 171 14.96 13.94 22.47
C GLU A 171 15.90 13.33 21.41
N ILE A 172 16.39 14.15 20.46
CA ILE A 172 17.35 13.72 19.45
C ILE A 172 18.68 13.33 20.12
N ASP A 173 19.18 14.19 20.99
CA ASP A 173 20.44 13.97 21.70
C ASP A 173 20.39 12.68 22.54
N MET A 174 19.30 12.47 23.30
CA MET A 174 19.09 11.23 24.06
C MET A 174 19.07 9.98 23.15
N ILE A 175 18.35 10.03 22.03
CA ILE A 175 18.30 8.90 21.08
C ILE A 175 19.69 8.58 20.53
N LEU A 176 20.47 9.59 20.17
CA LEU A 176 21.80 9.40 19.60
C LEU A 176 22.77 8.86 20.64
N ASP A 177 22.71 9.32 21.90
CA ASP A 177 23.52 8.83 23.01
C ASP A 177 23.19 7.36 23.31
N GLU A 178 21.90 7.00 23.39
CA GLU A 178 21.47 5.61 23.58
C GLU A 178 21.95 4.68 22.46
N LEU A 179 22.15 5.19 21.25
CA LEU A 179 22.62 4.43 20.08
C LEU A 179 24.15 4.42 19.91
N ASP A 180 24.93 5.09 20.76
CA ASP A 180 26.40 5.15 20.66
C ASP A 180 27.08 3.78 20.68
N HIS A 181 26.49 2.82 21.40
CA HIS A 181 26.95 1.44 21.43
C HIS A 181 26.86 0.73 20.06
N ASN A 182 26.09 1.29 19.10
CA ASN A 182 25.95 0.76 17.74
C ASN A 182 25.97 1.87 16.69
N ILE A 183 27.19 2.29 16.34
CA ILE A 183 27.45 3.41 15.43
C ILE A 183 26.68 3.32 14.09
N ARG A 184 26.36 2.12 13.60
CA ARG A 184 25.65 1.94 12.34
C ARG A 184 24.20 2.41 12.44
N TYR A 185 23.50 2.12 13.54
CA TYR A 185 22.13 2.59 13.78
C TYR A 185 22.11 4.07 14.14
N ARG A 186 23.10 4.53 14.93
CA ARG A 186 23.29 5.94 15.23
C ARG A 186 23.46 6.75 13.94
N ASN A 187 24.39 6.34 13.09
CA ASN A 187 24.64 6.97 11.79
C ASN A 187 23.38 7.00 10.90
N LEU A 188 22.59 5.92 10.85
CA LEU A 188 21.34 5.88 10.09
C LEU A 188 20.32 6.90 10.60
N VAL A 189 20.09 6.95 11.92
CA VAL A 189 19.12 7.87 12.53
C VAL A 189 19.56 9.32 12.31
N GLU A 190 20.80 9.64 12.57
CA GLU A 190 21.37 10.97 12.42
C GLU A 190 21.36 11.42 10.94
N PHE A 191 21.66 10.52 10.00
CA PHE A 191 21.59 10.79 8.57
C PHE A 191 20.15 11.07 8.13
N LEU A 192 19.17 10.32 8.62
CA LEU A 192 17.75 10.55 8.32
C LEU A 192 17.26 11.90 8.87
N ILE A 193 17.69 12.30 10.06
CA ILE A 193 17.37 13.61 10.64
C ILE A 193 17.98 14.72 9.79
N ASN A 194 19.23 14.59 9.33
CA ASN A 194 19.92 15.62 8.56
C ASN A 194 19.47 15.72 7.11
N THR A 195 18.93 14.66 6.51
CA THR A 195 18.54 14.64 5.10
C THR A 195 17.04 14.67 4.86
N GLY A 196 16.24 14.21 5.82
CA GLY A 196 14.79 14.07 5.68
C GLY A 196 14.35 13.01 4.68
N LEU A 197 15.22 12.09 4.29
CA LEU A 197 14.90 11.00 3.36
C LEU A 197 13.81 10.07 3.91
N ARG A 198 13.05 9.45 2.99
CA ARG A 198 12.25 8.28 3.39
C ARG A 198 13.19 7.13 3.71
N ILE A 199 12.87 6.34 4.72
CA ILE A 199 13.71 5.18 5.07
C ILE A 199 13.98 4.26 3.87
N SER A 200 12.99 4.04 2.99
CA SER A 200 13.15 3.20 1.80
C SER A 200 14.08 3.81 0.75
N GLU A 201 14.17 5.14 0.66
CA GLU A 201 15.15 5.86 -0.16
C GLU A 201 16.54 5.72 0.46
N CYS A 202 16.66 5.99 1.77
CA CYS A 202 17.92 5.92 2.50
C CYS A 202 18.55 4.52 2.46
N LEU A 203 17.76 3.47 2.68
CA LEU A 203 18.26 2.09 2.63
C LEU A 203 18.64 1.61 1.23
N ALA A 204 18.23 2.32 0.17
CA ALA A 204 18.60 2.03 -1.21
C ALA A 204 19.88 2.73 -1.66
N LEU A 205 20.41 3.68 -0.86
CA LEU A 205 21.57 4.48 -1.24
C LEU A 205 22.85 3.64 -1.34
N THR A 206 23.62 3.98 -2.37
CA THR A 206 24.96 3.46 -2.61
C THR A 206 25.99 4.59 -2.50
N PHE A 207 27.26 4.27 -2.30
CA PHE A 207 28.31 5.28 -2.29
C PHE A 207 28.44 6.02 -3.64
N ASP A 208 27.96 5.42 -4.73
CA ASP A 208 27.98 6.01 -6.07
C ASP A 208 26.89 7.08 -6.27
N ASP A 209 25.91 7.18 -5.36
CA ASP A 209 24.89 8.22 -5.37
C ASP A 209 25.40 9.57 -4.83
N VAL A 210 26.64 9.60 -4.32
CA VAL A 210 27.25 10.79 -3.68
C VAL A 210 28.36 11.33 -4.56
N GLU A 211 28.20 12.55 -5.05
CA GLU A 211 29.17 13.29 -5.84
C GLU A 211 29.53 14.59 -5.11
N GLY A 212 30.70 14.62 -4.48
CA GLY A 212 31.09 15.74 -3.60
C GLY A 212 30.13 15.86 -2.43
N ASP A 213 29.44 17.00 -2.32
CA ASP A 213 28.41 17.25 -1.29
C ASP A 213 26.98 17.09 -1.84
N ILE A 214 26.80 16.50 -3.01
CA ILE A 214 25.49 16.30 -3.64
C ILE A 214 25.10 14.82 -3.58
N LEU A 215 23.90 14.57 -3.06
CA LEU A 215 23.28 13.24 -3.03
C LEU A 215 22.16 13.16 -4.06
N THR A 216 22.23 12.15 -4.92
CA THR A 216 21.18 11.81 -5.90
C THR A 216 20.21 10.77 -5.31
N ILE A 217 18.91 11.03 -5.40
CA ILE A 217 17.85 10.16 -4.91
C ILE A 217 16.92 9.82 -6.09
N ASP A 218 17.06 8.65 -6.65
CA ASP A 218 16.33 8.16 -7.83
C ASP A 218 15.73 6.77 -7.62
N LYS A 219 16.00 6.11 -6.50
CA LYS A 219 15.62 4.75 -6.19
C LYS A 219 15.09 4.59 -4.76
N SER A 220 14.37 3.51 -4.53
CA SER A 220 13.87 3.14 -3.22
C SER A 220 13.82 1.63 -3.07
N LEU A 221 14.02 1.13 -1.85
CA LEU A 221 13.94 -0.29 -1.54
C LEU A 221 12.48 -0.70 -1.30
N ASN A 222 12.02 -1.73 -2.03
CA ASN A 222 10.70 -2.31 -1.81
C ASN A 222 10.73 -3.37 -0.68
N ARG A 223 9.57 -3.95 -0.36
CA ARG A 223 9.46 -4.99 0.68
C ARG A 223 10.25 -6.26 0.38
N ASN A 224 10.46 -6.59 -0.89
CA ASN A 224 11.25 -7.74 -1.30
C ASN A 224 12.76 -7.47 -1.26
N ARG A 225 13.19 -6.26 -0.85
CA ARG A 225 14.58 -5.78 -0.90
C ARG A 225 15.11 -5.65 -2.32
N GLU A 226 14.23 -5.37 -3.27
CA GLU A 226 14.56 -5.05 -4.64
C GLU A 226 14.52 -3.53 -4.82
N ILE A 227 15.36 -3.03 -5.70
CA ILE A 227 15.38 -1.61 -6.06
C ILE A 227 14.20 -1.30 -6.98
N ASP A 228 13.32 -0.42 -6.52
CA ASP A 228 12.32 0.22 -7.36
C ASP A 228 12.81 1.62 -7.75
N LEU A 229 12.76 1.96 -9.02
CA LEU A 229 12.92 3.35 -9.46
C LEU A 229 11.79 4.21 -8.86
N THR A 230 12.10 5.44 -8.51
CA THR A 230 11.12 6.33 -7.87
C THR A 230 9.89 6.58 -8.76
N LYS A 231 8.72 6.72 -8.13
CA LYS A 231 7.41 6.64 -8.80
C LYS A 231 7.03 7.86 -9.64
N THR A 232 7.67 8.99 -9.39
CA THR A 232 7.32 10.29 -9.98
C THR A 232 8.56 11.13 -10.18
N ASP A 233 8.55 12.02 -11.16
CA ASP A 233 9.61 12.98 -11.42
C ASP A 233 9.95 13.82 -10.16
N THR A 234 8.96 14.10 -9.31
CA THR A 234 9.16 14.80 -8.03
C THR A 234 9.91 13.98 -6.98
N SER A 235 10.02 12.66 -7.16
CA SER A 235 10.78 11.78 -6.25
C SER A 235 12.25 11.69 -6.66
N ASN A 236 12.58 11.89 -7.96
CA ASN A 236 13.92 12.03 -8.43
C ASN A 236 14.41 13.44 -8.07
N ARG A 237 15.42 13.51 -7.24
CA ARG A 237 15.94 14.80 -6.78
C ARG A 237 17.40 14.70 -6.37
N ARG A 238 18.07 15.83 -6.40
CA ARG A 238 19.42 16.01 -5.85
C ARG A 238 19.31 16.91 -4.62
N ILE A 239 20.00 16.58 -3.56
CA ILE A 239 20.07 17.39 -2.34
C ILE A 239 21.51 17.61 -1.92
N SER A 240 21.79 18.80 -1.36
CA SER A 240 23.09 19.06 -0.74
C SER A 240 23.19 18.35 0.61
N LEU A 241 24.36 17.84 0.91
CA LEU A 241 24.73 17.24 2.19
C LEU A 241 25.51 18.23 3.04
N ASN A 242 25.21 18.29 4.34
CA ASN A 242 26.05 19.04 5.26
C ASN A 242 27.30 18.22 5.65
N LYS A 243 28.26 18.87 6.29
CA LYS A 243 29.52 18.25 6.73
C LYS A 243 29.29 16.96 7.54
N ARG A 244 28.28 16.97 8.42
CA ARG A 244 27.97 15.81 9.27
C ARG A 244 27.48 14.59 8.45
N CYS A 245 26.69 14.81 7.41
CA CYS A 245 26.29 13.74 6.50
C CYS A 245 27.48 13.11 5.77
N LEU A 246 28.45 13.93 5.36
CA LEU A 246 29.69 13.46 4.70
C LEU A 246 30.53 12.62 5.67
N GLU A 247 30.68 13.07 6.91
CA GLU A 247 31.37 12.32 7.99
C GLU A 247 30.70 10.96 8.25
N ILE A 248 29.36 10.92 8.25
CA ILE A 248 28.60 9.68 8.40
C ILE A 248 28.85 8.72 7.25
N ILE A 249 28.85 9.22 6.00
CA ILE A 249 29.11 8.41 4.81
C ILE A 249 30.51 7.82 4.86
N GLU A 250 31.52 8.61 5.25
CA GLU A 250 32.88 8.13 5.38
C GLU A 250 33.05 7.12 6.52
N SER A 251 32.35 7.33 7.64
CA SER A 251 32.25 6.35 8.72
C SER A 251 31.67 5.03 8.23
N GLN A 252 30.59 5.05 7.44
CA GLN A 252 29.99 3.85 6.85
C GLN A 252 30.94 3.16 5.86
N ARG A 253 31.71 3.93 5.08
CA ARG A 253 32.74 3.39 4.17
C ARG A 253 33.83 2.66 4.95
N THR A 254 34.32 3.26 6.03
CA THR A 254 35.31 2.66 6.92
C THR A 254 34.79 1.37 7.55
N ILE A 255 33.53 1.34 8.02
CA ILE A 255 32.89 0.14 8.57
C ILE A 255 32.77 -0.95 7.50
N SER A 256 32.37 -0.59 6.27
CA SER A 256 32.28 -1.53 5.14
C SER A 256 33.64 -2.17 4.85
N ASN A 257 34.71 -1.38 4.78
CA ASN A 257 36.06 -1.87 4.56
C ASN A 257 36.54 -2.79 5.68
N ASN A 258 36.30 -2.41 6.94
CA ASN A 258 36.66 -3.24 8.09
C ASN A 258 35.91 -4.59 8.08
N PHE A 259 34.62 -4.58 7.78
CA PHE A 259 33.81 -5.82 7.70
C PHE A 259 34.28 -6.71 6.55
N SER A 260 34.70 -6.16 5.41
CA SER A 260 35.24 -6.96 4.29
C SER A 260 36.57 -7.64 4.61
N ILE A 261 37.31 -7.12 5.60
CA ILE A 261 38.57 -7.74 6.09
C ILE A 261 38.31 -8.75 7.21
N THR A 262 37.35 -8.45 8.11
CA THR A 262 37.18 -9.22 9.35
C THR A 262 36.10 -10.29 9.30
N LEU A 263 35.13 -10.20 8.35
CA LEU A 263 34.01 -11.10 8.24
C LEU A 263 34.01 -11.82 6.90
N SER A 264 34.23 -13.12 6.90
CA SER A 264 34.30 -13.96 5.68
C SER A 264 33.02 -13.91 4.84
N ASP A 265 31.86 -13.74 5.47
CA ASP A 265 30.54 -13.75 4.83
C ASP A 265 30.06 -12.35 4.43
N PHE A 266 30.88 -11.32 4.66
CA PHE A 266 30.51 -9.96 4.31
C PHE A 266 30.86 -9.63 2.87
N HIS A 267 29.81 -9.28 2.08
CA HIS A 267 29.97 -8.91 0.67
C HIS A 267 29.06 -7.74 0.31
N ASN A 268 29.56 -6.51 0.41
CA ASN A 268 28.83 -5.31 -0.03
C ASN A 268 28.96 -5.12 -1.57
N LYS A 269 28.46 -6.07 -2.35
CA LYS A 269 28.55 -6.09 -3.82
C LYS A 269 27.87 -4.89 -4.49
N ASN A 270 26.83 -4.36 -3.84
CA ASN A 270 26.05 -3.25 -4.39
C ASN A 270 26.53 -1.88 -3.88
N ASN A 271 27.67 -1.83 -3.20
CA ASN A 271 28.28 -0.58 -2.71
C ASN A 271 27.34 0.24 -1.81
N ILE A 272 26.51 -0.45 -0.99
CA ILE A 272 25.43 0.12 -0.16
C ILE A 272 26.03 0.93 0.98
N ILE A 273 25.46 2.13 1.28
CA ILE A 273 25.87 2.95 2.43
C ILE A 273 25.37 2.35 3.74
N PHE A 274 24.09 2.00 3.83
CA PHE A 274 23.48 1.43 5.03
C PHE A 274 23.15 -0.05 4.82
N PHE A 275 24.06 -0.91 5.24
CA PHE A 275 24.06 -2.34 4.99
C PHE A 275 23.91 -3.17 6.28
N ASN A 276 23.46 -4.41 6.16
CA ASN A 276 23.43 -5.39 7.24
C ASN A 276 24.79 -6.07 7.45
N THR A 277 24.89 -7.03 8.38
CA THR A 277 26.12 -7.72 8.75
C THR A 277 26.72 -8.61 7.66
N VAL A 278 25.97 -8.87 6.59
CA VAL A 278 26.44 -9.64 5.43
C VAL A 278 26.64 -8.77 4.17
N GLY A 279 26.57 -7.44 4.29
CA GLY A 279 26.76 -6.50 3.18
C GLY A 279 25.52 -6.33 2.28
N SER A 280 24.33 -6.77 2.72
CA SER A 280 23.08 -6.64 1.98
C SER A 280 22.19 -5.55 2.54
N TYR A 281 21.08 -5.24 1.86
CA TYR A 281 20.11 -4.25 2.31
C TYR A 281 19.52 -4.58 3.68
N TRP A 282 19.35 -3.57 4.52
CA TRP A 282 18.60 -3.71 5.77
C TRP A 282 17.11 -3.93 5.52
N ILE A 283 16.48 -4.68 6.42
CA ILE A 283 15.02 -4.84 6.47
C ILE A 283 14.47 -3.72 7.36
N LYS A 284 13.61 -2.88 6.79
CA LYS A 284 13.01 -1.73 7.49
C LYS A 284 12.36 -2.13 8.82
N GLU A 285 11.67 -3.26 8.84
CA GLU A 285 10.99 -3.79 10.03
C GLU A 285 12.00 -4.15 11.14
N ASN A 286 13.15 -4.71 10.77
CA ASN A 286 14.23 -5.03 11.71
C ASN A 286 14.86 -3.74 12.25
N VAL A 287 15.08 -2.74 11.41
CA VAL A 287 15.55 -1.42 11.86
C VAL A 287 14.56 -0.81 12.85
N SER A 288 13.27 -0.78 12.51
CA SER A 288 12.23 -0.22 13.40
C SER A 288 12.13 -0.99 14.73
N ARG A 289 12.31 -2.30 14.70
CA ARG A 289 12.32 -3.14 15.93
C ARG A 289 13.52 -2.83 16.78
N TYR A 290 14.72 -2.82 16.20
CA TYR A 290 15.96 -2.50 16.91
C TYR A 290 15.88 -1.14 17.61
N LEU A 291 15.49 -0.09 16.89
CA LEU A 291 15.36 1.25 17.45
C LEU A 291 14.36 1.27 18.62
N ARG A 292 13.20 0.62 18.48
CA ARG A 292 12.22 0.54 19.56
C ARG A 292 12.72 -0.19 20.80
N GLU A 293 13.59 -1.18 20.64
CA GLU A 293 14.17 -1.97 21.73
C GLU A 293 15.33 -1.24 22.44
N HIS A 294 16.05 -0.36 21.71
CA HIS A 294 17.28 0.27 22.20
C HIS A 294 17.14 1.78 22.44
N THR A 295 15.93 2.34 22.35
CA THR A 295 15.68 3.74 22.69
C THR A 295 14.53 3.86 23.68
N THR A 296 14.68 4.74 24.65
CA THR A 296 13.65 5.09 25.64
C THR A 296 12.52 5.88 24.97
N ILE A 297 12.89 6.87 24.15
CA ILE A 297 11.94 7.68 23.40
C ILE A 297 11.38 6.86 22.26
N LYS A 298 10.04 6.75 22.19
CA LYS A 298 9.37 6.00 21.14
C LYS A 298 9.07 6.91 19.94
N PHE A 299 9.65 6.56 18.81
CA PHE A 299 9.48 7.28 17.55
C PHE A 299 9.32 6.31 16.37
N THR A 300 8.89 6.83 15.26
CA THR A 300 8.83 6.11 13.99
C THR A 300 9.87 6.65 13.01
N LEU A 301 10.35 5.82 12.10
CA LEU A 301 11.29 6.27 11.07
C LEU A 301 10.71 7.42 10.19
N HIS A 302 9.39 7.54 10.11
CA HIS A 302 8.76 8.65 9.40
C HIS A 302 8.78 9.94 10.20
N MET A 303 8.78 9.83 11.53
CA MET A 303 8.91 10.98 12.43
C MET A 303 10.26 11.69 12.28
N LEU A 304 11.37 10.96 11.99
CA LEU A 304 12.67 11.57 11.70
C LEU A 304 12.62 12.56 10.51
N ARG A 305 11.80 12.25 9.52
CA ARG A 305 11.56 13.15 8.38
C ARG A 305 10.71 14.36 8.76
N HIS A 306 9.74 14.21 9.64
CA HIS A 306 8.99 15.33 10.22
C HIS A 306 9.90 16.21 11.07
N THR A 307 10.81 15.60 11.83
CA THR A 307 11.86 16.28 12.60
C THR A 307 12.76 17.11 11.70
N HIS A 308 13.25 16.54 10.59
CA HIS A 308 14.02 17.31 9.60
C HIS A 308 13.27 18.54 9.11
N ALA A 309 11.99 18.36 8.72
CA ALA A 309 11.18 19.48 8.24
C ALA A 309 11.01 20.56 9.32
N SER A 310 10.77 20.15 10.58
CA SER A 310 10.64 21.04 11.74
C SER A 310 11.93 21.82 11.99
N LEU A 311 13.08 21.16 11.99
CA LEU A 311 14.39 21.81 12.16
C LEU A 311 14.72 22.79 11.03
N CYS A 312 14.34 22.48 9.80
CA CYS A 312 14.47 23.40 8.67
C CYS A 312 13.59 24.66 8.84
N ILE A 313 12.37 24.50 9.34
CA ILE A 313 11.46 25.60 9.65
C ILE A 313 12.05 26.50 10.74
N ASP A 314 12.66 25.94 11.79
CA ASP A 314 13.35 26.71 12.85
C ASP A 314 14.50 27.55 12.32
N LYS A 315 15.16 27.06 11.28
CA LYS A 315 16.25 27.81 10.61
C LYS A 315 15.72 28.85 9.59
N GLY A 316 14.39 29.05 9.51
CA GLY A 316 13.79 30.01 8.60
C GLY A 316 13.80 29.59 7.13
N ILE A 317 14.00 28.30 6.83
CA ILE A 317 14.01 27.82 5.44
C ILE A 317 12.58 27.81 4.90
N ASP A 318 12.41 28.32 3.69
CA ASP A 318 11.11 28.39 3.02
C ASP A 318 10.44 27.03 2.86
N VAL A 319 9.13 26.95 3.14
CA VAL A 319 8.33 25.70 3.13
C VAL A 319 8.34 25.02 1.76
N GLU A 320 8.36 25.79 0.67
CA GLU A 320 8.40 25.23 -0.68
C GLU A 320 9.78 24.59 -0.99
N LEU A 321 10.87 25.19 -0.50
CA LEU A 321 12.21 24.63 -0.60
C LEU A 321 12.33 23.33 0.21
N ILE A 322 11.77 23.30 1.44
CA ILE A 322 11.71 22.09 2.27
C ILE A 322 10.91 21.00 1.54
N SER A 323 9.75 21.36 0.98
CA SER A 323 8.89 20.42 0.25
C SER A 323 9.60 19.81 -0.97
N LYS A 324 10.33 20.62 -1.75
CA LYS A 324 11.16 20.16 -2.88
C LYS A 324 12.26 19.22 -2.41
N ARG A 325 13.01 19.59 -1.37
CA ARG A 325 14.06 18.76 -0.77
C ARG A 325 13.53 17.41 -0.33
N LEU A 326 12.38 17.40 0.31
CA LEU A 326 11.72 16.18 0.75
C LEU A 326 11.11 15.36 -0.41
N GLY A 327 10.86 15.92 -1.57
CA GLY A 327 10.18 15.27 -2.69
C GLY A 327 8.70 14.99 -2.37
N HIS A 328 8.01 15.99 -1.81
CA HIS A 328 6.55 15.95 -1.65
C HIS A 328 5.89 16.35 -2.97
N LYS A 329 4.87 15.59 -3.39
CA LYS A 329 4.11 15.88 -4.60
C LYS A 329 3.37 17.24 -4.51
N ASN A 330 2.99 17.63 -3.29
CA ASN A 330 2.47 18.95 -2.96
C ASN A 330 3.00 19.37 -1.58
N SER A 331 3.08 20.66 -1.36
CA SER A 331 3.58 21.25 -0.11
C SER A 331 2.62 21.13 1.07
N ARG A 332 1.42 20.57 0.88
CA ARG A 332 0.40 20.47 1.94
C ARG A 332 0.92 19.80 3.21
N VAL A 333 1.63 18.68 3.07
CA VAL A 333 2.19 17.96 4.24
C VAL A 333 3.21 18.82 4.99
N THR A 334 4.10 19.50 4.26
CA THR A 334 5.10 20.39 4.84
C THR A 334 4.43 21.61 5.50
N ARG A 335 3.39 22.17 4.86
CA ARG A 335 2.58 23.27 5.45
C ARG A 335 1.83 22.85 6.71
N GLU A 336 1.33 21.62 6.77
CA GLU A 336 0.67 21.11 7.99
C GLU A 336 1.65 21.03 9.17
N ILE A 337 2.91 20.62 8.92
CA ILE A 337 3.98 20.64 9.95
C ILE A 337 4.27 22.07 10.38
N TYR A 338 4.39 23.00 9.42
CA TYR A 338 4.61 24.42 9.69
C TYR A 338 3.50 25.01 10.57
N ILE A 339 2.22 24.82 10.20
CA ILE A 339 1.06 25.33 10.95
C ILE A 339 1.05 24.75 12.38
N HIS A 340 1.28 23.45 12.52
CA HIS A 340 1.32 22.81 13.83
C HIS A 340 2.40 23.41 14.72
N LYS A 341 3.59 23.65 14.18
CA LYS A 341 4.70 24.24 14.91
C LYS A 341 4.45 25.69 15.29
N THR A 342 3.92 26.49 14.37
CA THR A 342 3.59 27.91 14.62
C THR A 342 2.54 28.02 15.73
N ASN A 343 1.51 27.16 15.72
CA ASN A 343 0.49 27.14 16.77
C ASN A 343 1.10 26.76 18.13
N LYS A 344 1.99 25.74 18.17
CA LYS A 344 2.68 25.37 19.41
C LYS A 344 3.56 26.50 19.96
N GLN A 345 4.27 27.22 19.08
CA GLN A 345 5.04 28.40 19.48
C GLN A 345 4.15 29.52 20.04
N GLN A 346 3.00 29.79 19.41
CA GLN A 346 2.03 30.78 19.92
C GLN A 346 1.44 30.38 21.28
N GLU A 347 1.12 29.08 21.47
CA GLU A 347 0.65 28.60 22.78
C GLU A 347 1.70 28.79 23.87
N LEU A 348 2.95 28.47 23.61
CA LEU A 348 4.06 28.69 24.53
C LEU A 348 4.28 30.18 24.81
N GLU A 349 4.16 31.03 23.80
CA GLU A 349 4.23 32.47 23.95
C GLU A 349 3.09 33.00 24.87
N PHE A 350 1.87 32.54 24.62
CA PHE A 350 0.72 32.93 25.48
C PHE A 350 0.87 32.42 26.92
N GLU A 351 1.36 31.21 27.13
CA GLU A 351 1.65 30.69 28.47
C GLU A 351 2.73 31.51 29.17
N SER A 352 3.80 31.85 28.45
CA SER A 352 4.89 32.68 28.99
C SER A 352 4.38 34.06 29.45
N PHE A 353 3.54 34.69 28.63
CA PHE A 353 2.95 35.99 29.01
C PHE A 353 1.95 35.91 30.17
N ARG A 354 1.19 34.79 30.30
CA ARG A 354 0.29 34.58 31.45
C ARG A 354 1.04 34.44 32.77
N ASN A 355 2.27 33.99 32.76
CA ASN A 355 3.09 33.75 33.96
C ASN A 355 3.99 34.94 34.34
N ILE A 356 4.02 36.02 33.55
CA ILE A 356 4.75 37.24 33.91
C ILE A 356 3.95 38.01 34.96
N GLN A 357 4.51 38.12 36.15
CA GLN A 357 4.09 39.06 37.16
C GLN A 357 5.01 40.28 37.09
N PHE A 358 4.45 41.47 36.86
CA PHE A 358 5.21 42.73 36.90
C PHE A 358 5.29 43.27 38.31
#